data_3a4f5b8a327eeb418ad9de89a5de61b1
#
_entry.id   3a4f5b8a327eeb418ad9de89a5de61b1
#
_cell.length_a   1.000
_cell.length_b   1.000
_cell.length_c   1.000
_cell.angle_alpha   90.00
_cell.angle_beta   90.00
_cell.angle_gamma   90.00
#
_symmetry.space_group_name_H-M   'P 1'
#
loop_
_entity.id
_entity.type
_entity.pdbx_description
1 polymer ?
#
loop_
_entity_poly.entity_id
_entity_poly.type
_entity_poly.pdbx_seq_one_letter_code
_entity_poly.pdbx_strand_id
1 'polypeptide(L)'
;FQWGNHDICWIGAASGSLACIASVVRISAKYGNFNTLESGYGINLLPLAKFALDTYAGDPCECFKITGSQSYDPYDPDMDRKLHKAITVILFKLEGQLIARHPEYHMEQRLLLDKIDFEEKTVTIDGKRYPLDDCNFPTIDKNDPYKLSEGEEVVMQKLRASFLGSEKLQRHISFLFARGSMYLPCNGNLLYHGCVPLEENGAFKEVQVGDATYHGRALFEKLEEWVRKGYYLPEGEERRFGQDTMWFLWANENSPLYGKERMTTFERYFVKDPSCYYEAKSAYYKYLDNDKVITAILNEFGLDGKSPSAHIINGHMPVHLKSGET
;
A
#
# COMPACT_ATOMS: atom_id res chain seq x y z
N PHE A 1 14.76 -8.44 11.72
CA PHE A 1 14.35 -7.64 10.57
C PHE A 1 13.44 -6.51 11.04
N GLN A 2 13.45 -5.37 10.36
CA GLN A 2 12.38 -4.38 10.39
C GLN A 2 11.44 -4.63 9.19
N TRP A 3 10.14 -4.59 9.44
CA TRP A 3 9.15 -4.74 8.37
C TRP A 3 9.11 -3.51 7.48
N GLY A 4 9.06 -3.71 6.17
CA GLY A 4 8.81 -2.68 5.19
C GLY A 4 7.34 -2.60 4.76
N ASN A 5 7.00 -1.59 3.99
CA ASN A 5 5.65 -1.40 3.47
C ASN A 5 5.18 -2.56 2.59
N HIS A 6 6.08 -3.16 1.79
CA HIS A 6 5.75 -4.36 1.01
C HIS A 6 5.52 -5.56 1.90
N ASP A 7 6.33 -5.75 2.97
CA ASP A 7 6.12 -6.86 3.92
C ASP A 7 4.74 -6.76 4.57
N ILE A 8 4.33 -5.57 5.02
CA ILE A 8 3.01 -5.34 5.62
C ILE A 8 1.87 -5.63 4.63
N CYS A 9 2.02 -5.24 3.36
CA CYS A 9 1.04 -5.54 2.33
C CYS A 9 0.89 -7.07 2.12
N TRP A 10 2.01 -7.82 2.11
CA TRP A 10 2.00 -9.28 2.03
C TRP A 10 1.46 -9.94 3.30
N ILE A 11 1.76 -9.42 4.50
CA ILE A 11 1.17 -9.86 5.77
C ILE A 11 -0.34 -9.69 5.72
N GLY A 12 -0.82 -8.53 5.26
CA GLY A 12 -2.24 -8.24 5.08
C GLY A 12 -2.91 -9.19 4.11
N ALA A 13 -2.28 -9.47 2.97
CA ALA A 13 -2.79 -10.43 1.99
C ALA A 13 -2.87 -11.85 2.58
N ALA A 14 -1.83 -12.30 3.30
CA ALA A 14 -1.81 -13.59 3.98
C ALA A 14 -2.83 -13.71 5.13
N SER A 15 -3.21 -12.58 5.74
CA SER A 15 -4.28 -12.53 6.75
C SER A 15 -5.69 -12.61 6.16
N GLY A 16 -5.81 -12.44 4.83
CA GLY A 16 -7.07 -12.42 4.10
C GLY A 16 -7.69 -11.03 3.92
N SER A 17 -6.94 -9.93 4.14
CA SER A 17 -7.35 -8.56 3.81
C SER A 17 -7.55 -8.40 2.31
N LEU A 18 -8.77 -8.10 1.87
CA LEU A 18 -9.08 -7.99 0.43
C LEU A 18 -8.32 -6.84 -0.24
N ALA A 19 -8.20 -5.69 0.43
CA ALA A 19 -7.46 -4.55 -0.09
C ALA A 19 -5.96 -4.85 -0.24
N CYS A 20 -5.35 -5.55 0.73
CA CYS A 20 -3.96 -5.98 0.64
C CYS A 20 -3.75 -7.05 -0.45
N ILE A 21 -4.67 -8.02 -0.59
CA ILE A 21 -4.65 -9.02 -1.67
C ILE A 21 -4.68 -8.33 -3.03
N ALA A 22 -5.64 -7.41 -3.23
CA ALA A 22 -5.75 -6.68 -4.48
C ALA A 22 -4.49 -5.82 -4.75
N SER A 23 -3.90 -5.20 -3.73
CA SER A 23 -2.64 -4.44 -3.83
C SER A 23 -1.47 -5.33 -4.26
N VAL A 24 -1.28 -6.49 -3.62
CA VAL A 24 -0.22 -7.45 -3.96
C VAL A 24 -0.36 -7.95 -5.40
N VAL A 25 -1.58 -8.36 -5.79
CA VAL A 25 -1.83 -8.87 -7.16
C VAL A 25 -1.63 -7.75 -8.19
N ARG A 26 -2.13 -6.53 -7.93
CA ARG A 26 -1.92 -5.37 -8.81
C ARG A 26 -0.44 -5.03 -9.00
N ILE A 27 0.34 -5.02 -7.92
CA ILE A 27 1.78 -4.74 -8.00
C ILE A 27 2.47 -5.82 -8.82
N SER A 28 2.15 -7.09 -8.57
CA SER A 28 2.69 -8.21 -9.34
C SER A 28 2.33 -8.12 -10.81
N ALA A 29 1.09 -7.74 -11.14
CA ALA A 29 0.64 -7.50 -12.51
C ALA A 29 1.42 -6.35 -13.16
N LYS A 30 1.56 -5.21 -12.47
CA LYS A 30 2.28 -4.04 -12.98
C LYS A 30 3.71 -4.34 -13.39
N TYR A 31 4.40 -5.19 -12.64
CA TYR A 31 5.81 -5.52 -12.86
C TYR A 31 6.05 -6.90 -13.51
N GLY A 32 5.01 -7.59 -13.95
CA GLY A 32 5.11 -8.90 -14.60
C GLY A 32 5.58 -10.04 -13.67
N ASN A 33 5.31 -9.93 -12.37
CA ASN A 33 5.76 -10.91 -11.36
C ASN A 33 4.71 -11.99 -11.04
N PHE A 34 3.93 -12.43 -12.03
CA PHE A 34 2.92 -13.48 -11.84
C PHE A 34 3.52 -14.80 -11.34
N ASN A 35 4.74 -15.15 -11.81
CA ASN A 35 5.45 -16.34 -11.36
C ASN A 35 5.67 -16.38 -9.83
N THR A 36 5.85 -15.22 -9.19
CA THR A 36 5.96 -15.17 -7.72
C THR A 36 4.64 -15.58 -7.07
N LEU A 37 3.51 -15.19 -7.62
CA LEU A 37 2.19 -15.56 -7.11
C LEU A 37 1.89 -17.03 -7.38
N GLU A 38 1.97 -17.46 -8.65
CA GLU A 38 1.54 -18.80 -9.08
C GLU A 38 2.55 -19.87 -8.70
N SER A 39 3.74 -19.86 -9.31
CA SER A 39 4.77 -20.88 -9.05
C SER A 39 5.43 -20.70 -7.69
N GLY A 40 5.58 -19.45 -7.23
CA GLY A 40 6.19 -19.11 -5.96
C GLY A 40 5.36 -19.52 -4.75
N TYR A 41 4.09 -19.12 -4.73
CA TYR A 41 3.19 -19.30 -3.58
C TYR A 41 1.96 -20.16 -3.86
N GLY A 42 1.73 -20.60 -5.10
CA GLY A 42 0.57 -21.41 -5.46
C GLY A 42 -0.74 -20.64 -5.48
N ILE A 43 -0.69 -19.31 -5.68
CA ILE A 43 -1.88 -18.45 -5.76
C ILE A 43 -2.55 -18.66 -7.12
N ASN A 44 -3.81 -19.07 -7.10
CA ASN A 44 -4.57 -19.32 -8.33
C ASN A 44 -5.13 -18.02 -8.91
N LEU A 45 -4.56 -17.55 -10.01
CA LEU A 45 -5.02 -16.35 -10.74
C LEU A 45 -6.07 -16.63 -11.81
N LEU A 46 -6.38 -17.89 -12.13
CA LEU A 46 -7.33 -18.27 -13.18
C LEU A 46 -8.72 -17.63 -13.01
N PRO A 47 -9.31 -17.52 -11.82
CA PRO A 47 -10.60 -16.83 -11.64
C PRO A 47 -10.56 -15.35 -12.04
N LEU A 48 -9.46 -14.67 -11.73
CA LEU A 48 -9.24 -13.27 -12.10
C LEU A 48 -8.99 -13.15 -13.61
N ALA A 49 -8.17 -14.02 -14.20
CA ALA A 49 -7.89 -14.02 -15.63
C ALA A 49 -9.17 -14.23 -16.45
N LYS A 50 -10.00 -15.22 -16.08
CA LYS A 50 -11.29 -15.45 -16.72
C LYS A 50 -12.21 -14.22 -16.63
N PHE A 51 -12.38 -13.68 -15.44
CA PHE A 51 -13.19 -12.48 -15.21
C PHE A 51 -12.70 -11.30 -16.05
N ALA A 52 -11.40 -11.08 -16.12
CA ALA A 52 -10.79 -9.99 -16.88
C ALA A 52 -11.03 -10.13 -18.39
N LEU A 53 -10.85 -11.34 -18.93
CA LEU A 53 -11.10 -11.62 -20.35
C LEU A 53 -12.56 -11.41 -20.73
N ASP A 54 -13.50 -11.87 -19.89
CA ASP A 54 -14.94 -11.72 -20.12
C ASP A 54 -15.35 -10.24 -20.02
N THR A 55 -14.86 -9.51 -19.00
CA THR A 55 -15.26 -8.13 -18.69
C THR A 55 -14.66 -7.11 -19.68
N TYR A 56 -13.41 -7.32 -20.10
CA TYR A 56 -12.65 -6.39 -20.93
C TYR A 56 -12.35 -6.97 -22.33
N ALA A 57 -13.22 -7.84 -22.87
CA ALA A 57 -12.99 -8.56 -24.12
C ALA A 57 -12.58 -7.66 -25.30
N GLY A 58 -13.22 -6.50 -25.47
CA GLY A 58 -12.94 -5.54 -26.54
C GLY A 58 -12.04 -4.36 -26.15
N ASP A 59 -11.48 -4.37 -24.95
CA ASP A 59 -10.67 -3.27 -24.41
C ASP A 59 -9.18 -3.56 -24.59
N PRO A 60 -8.41 -2.68 -25.24
CA PRO A 60 -6.97 -2.86 -25.39
C PRO A 60 -6.18 -2.65 -24.07
N CYS A 61 -6.80 -2.08 -23.04
CA CYS A 61 -6.23 -1.82 -21.71
C CYS A 61 -4.85 -1.14 -21.76
N GLU A 62 -4.70 -0.13 -22.64
CA GLU A 62 -3.40 0.51 -22.94
C GLU A 62 -2.72 1.16 -21.73
N CYS A 63 -3.50 1.66 -20.76
CA CYS A 63 -3.00 2.24 -19.51
C CYS A 63 -2.37 1.20 -18.57
N PHE A 64 -2.53 -0.10 -18.85
CA PHE A 64 -2.12 -1.21 -18.00
C PHE A 64 -0.97 -2.03 -18.56
N LYS A 65 -0.18 -1.44 -19.44
CA LYS A 65 1.06 -2.06 -19.95
C LYS A 65 2.00 -2.40 -18.79
N ILE A 66 2.58 -3.58 -18.86
CA ILE A 66 3.58 -4.00 -17.89
C ILE A 66 4.83 -3.15 -18.03
N THR A 67 5.35 -2.66 -16.92
CA THR A 67 6.54 -1.81 -16.89
C THR A 67 7.68 -2.53 -16.18
N GLY A 68 8.78 -2.79 -16.91
CA GLY A 68 10.08 -2.79 -16.28
C GLY A 68 10.78 -4.09 -15.92
N SER A 69 10.46 -5.25 -16.44
CA SER A 69 11.34 -6.42 -16.27
C SER A 69 12.01 -6.84 -17.58
N GLN A 70 13.36 -6.82 -17.65
CA GLN A 70 14.11 -7.43 -18.74
C GLN A 70 13.94 -8.96 -18.81
N SER A 71 13.39 -9.56 -17.77
CA SER A 71 13.14 -11.00 -17.64
C SER A 71 11.66 -11.39 -17.73
N TYR A 72 10.77 -10.42 -17.99
CA TYR A 72 9.36 -10.70 -18.17
C TYR A 72 9.12 -11.35 -19.53
N ASP A 73 8.72 -12.61 -19.49
CA ASP A 73 8.23 -13.35 -20.65
C ASP A 73 6.69 -13.43 -20.55
N PRO A 74 5.97 -12.62 -21.30
CA PRO A 74 4.51 -12.60 -21.20
C PRO A 74 3.92 -13.88 -21.80
N TYR A 75 3.06 -14.56 -21.04
CA TYR A 75 2.25 -15.66 -21.59
C TYR A 75 1.32 -15.14 -22.68
N ASP A 76 0.63 -14.02 -22.39
CA ASP A 76 -0.25 -13.32 -23.29
C ASP A 76 -0.36 -11.83 -22.85
N PRO A 77 0.31 -10.91 -23.57
CA PRO A 77 0.32 -9.49 -23.20
C PRO A 77 -1.07 -8.85 -23.15
N ASP A 78 -2.04 -9.34 -23.91
CA ASP A 78 -3.40 -8.84 -23.89
C ASP A 78 -4.13 -9.28 -22.62
N MET A 79 -4.05 -10.56 -22.30
CA MET A 79 -4.60 -11.11 -21.05
C MET A 79 -3.99 -10.43 -19.83
N ASP A 80 -2.67 -10.22 -19.81
CA ASP A 80 -1.95 -9.64 -18.67
C ASP A 80 -2.40 -8.19 -18.42
N ARG A 81 -2.62 -7.39 -19.47
CA ARG A 81 -3.17 -6.02 -19.35
C ARG A 81 -4.60 -6.01 -18.81
N LYS A 82 -5.45 -6.91 -19.30
CA LYS A 82 -6.83 -7.05 -18.82
C LYS A 82 -6.91 -7.48 -17.38
N LEU A 83 -6.07 -8.45 -16.97
CA LEU A 83 -5.94 -8.89 -15.59
C LEU A 83 -5.47 -7.74 -14.68
N HIS A 84 -4.46 -6.98 -15.13
CA HIS A 84 -3.97 -5.82 -14.42
C HIS A 84 -5.06 -4.75 -14.24
N LYS A 85 -5.83 -4.44 -15.30
CA LYS A 85 -6.95 -3.50 -15.22
C LYS A 85 -8.02 -3.99 -14.24
N ALA A 86 -8.45 -5.25 -14.36
CA ALA A 86 -9.49 -5.84 -13.53
C ALA A 86 -9.15 -5.73 -12.05
N ILE A 87 -7.96 -6.18 -11.63
CA ILE A 87 -7.57 -6.13 -10.23
C ILE A 87 -7.36 -4.69 -9.73
N THR A 88 -6.97 -3.77 -10.61
CA THR A 88 -6.80 -2.35 -10.25
C THR A 88 -8.14 -1.68 -9.99
N VAL A 89 -9.15 -1.93 -10.81
CA VAL A 89 -10.52 -1.41 -10.58
C VAL A 89 -11.11 -1.99 -9.29
N ILE A 90 -10.95 -3.29 -9.07
CA ILE A 90 -11.35 -3.95 -7.81
C ILE A 90 -10.66 -3.30 -6.61
N LEU A 91 -9.35 -3.02 -6.71
CA LEU A 91 -8.60 -2.36 -5.64
C LEU A 91 -9.19 -1.00 -5.30
N PHE A 92 -9.49 -0.14 -6.28
CA PHE A 92 -10.07 1.19 -6.01
C PHE A 92 -11.42 1.10 -5.28
N LYS A 93 -12.24 0.10 -5.62
CA LYS A 93 -13.51 -0.14 -4.92
C LYS A 93 -13.27 -0.56 -3.45
N LEU A 94 -12.35 -1.49 -3.23
CA LEU A 94 -12.00 -1.96 -1.89
C LEU A 94 -11.36 -0.86 -1.02
N GLU A 95 -10.51 -0.03 -1.61
CA GLU A 95 -9.94 1.15 -0.96
C GLU A 95 -11.05 2.13 -0.55
N GLY A 96 -12.00 2.41 -1.44
CA GLY A 96 -13.14 3.28 -1.11
C GLY A 96 -14.00 2.75 0.03
N GLN A 97 -14.29 1.45 0.05
CA GLN A 97 -15.01 0.81 1.16
C GLN A 97 -14.24 0.89 2.48
N LEU A 98 -12.90 0.74 2.44
CA LEU A 98 -12.05 0.84 3.62
C LEU A 98 -11.99 2.28 4.14
N ILE A 99 -11.79 3.26 3.27
CA ILE A 99 -11.78 4.69 3.63
C ILE A 99 -13.12 5.11 4.24
N ALA A 100 -14.24 4.64 3.70
CA ALA A 100 -15.56 4.91 4.26
C ALA A 100 -15.77 4.34 5.68
N ARG A 101 -15.08 3.22 6.03
CA ARG A 101 -15.09 2.67 7.40
C ARG A 101 -14.18 3.43 8.37
N HIS A 102 -13.17 4.12 7.84
CA HIS A 102 -12.09 4.77 8.60
C HIS A 102 -11.93 6.24 8.20
N PRO A 103 -12.93 7.11 8.49
CA PRO A 103 -12.81 8.54 8.20
C PRO A 103 -11.63 9.19 8.94
N GLU A 104 -11.20 8.62 10.08
CA GLU A 104 -10.02 9.05 10.83
C GLU A 104 -8.69 8.87 10.08
N TYR A 105 -8.68 8.13 8.96
CA TYR A 105 -7.49 8.00 8.11
C TYR A 105 -7.26 9.23 7.22
N HIS A 106 -8.27 10.09 7.04
CA HIS A 106 -8.21 11.32 6.23
C HIS A 106 -7.70 11.05 4.79
N MET A 107 -8.26 10.04 4.13
CA MET A 107 -7.82 9.60 2.79
C MET A 107 -8.87 9.83 1.70
N GLU A 108 -9.83 10.73 1.88
CA GLU A 108 -10.93 11.03 0.95
C GLU A 108 -10.43 11.53 -0.42
N GLN A 109 -9.22 12.08 -0.47
CA GLN A 109 -8.57 12.47 -1.73
C GLN A 109 -8.33 11.30 -2.68
N ARG A 110 -8.31 10.05 -2.18
CA ARG A 110 -8.21 8.83 -2.99
C ARG A 110 -9.54 8.36 -3.56
N LEU A 111 -10.65 8.92 -3.11
CA LEU A 111 -11.98 8.62 -3.62
C LEU A 111 -12.19 9.35 -4.94
N LEU A 112 -11.89 8.68 -6.05
CA LEU A 112 -11.94 9.26 -7.40
C LEU A 112 -12.98 8.60 -8.31
N LEU A 113 -13.49 7.41 -7.99
CA LEU A 113 -14.47 6.72 -8.83
C LEU A 113 -15.81 7.47 -8.91
N ASP A 114 -16.23 8.13 -7.82
CA ASP A 114 -17.42 8.97 -7.73
C ASP A 114 -17.23 10.37 -8.37
N LYS A 115 -15.99 10.72 -8.73
CA LYS A 115 -15.63 12.00 -9.36
C LYS A 115 -15.44 11.90 -10.87
N ILE A 116 -15.75 10.73 -11.47
CA ILE A 116 -15.66 10.49 -12.91
C ILE A 116 -16.93 11.02 -13.59
N ASP A 117 -16.73 11.89 -14.57
CA ASP A 117 -17.74 12.24 -15.57
C ASP A 117 -17.57 11.32 -16.76
N PHE A 118 -18.46 10.32 -16.88
CA PHE A 118 -18.41 9.31 -17.95
C PHE A 118 -18.81 9.85 -19.34
N GLU A 119 -19.58 10.95 -19.39
CA GLU A 119 -20.00 11.56 -20.64
C GLU A 119 -18.87 12.40 -21.22
N GLU A 120 -18.27 13.25 -20.38
CA GLU A 120 -17.15 14.10 -20.76
C GLU A 120 -15.80 13.37 -20.71
N LYS A 121 -15.76 12.14 -20.19
CA LYS A 121 -14.54 11.34 -19.96
C LYS A 121 -13.48 12.10 -19.17
N THR A 122 -13.88 12.70 -18.07
CA THR A 122 -13.00 13.47 -17.19
C THR A 122 -13.12 13.01 -15.76
N VAL A 123 -12.13 13.35 -14.93
CA VAL A 123 -12.16 13.18 -13.48
C VAL A 123 -11.81 14.50 -12.80
N THR A 124 -12.44 14.76 -11.66
CA THR A 124 -12.12 15.95 -10.85
C THR A 124 -11.16 15.55 -9.73
N ILE A 125 -9.94 16.12 -9.74
CA ILE A 125 -8.90 15.90 -8.73
C ILE A 125 -8.51 17.25 -8.15
N ASP A 126 -8.59 17.42 -6.84
CA ASP A 126 -8.26 18.67 -6.13
C ASP A 126 -8.96 19.89 -6.74
N GLY A 127 -10.23 19.73 -7.15
CA GLY A 127 -11.06 20.79 -7.74
C GLY A 127 -10.77 21.11 -9.22
N LYS A 128 -9.80 20.46 -9.85
CA LYS A 128 -9.47 20.62 -11.27
C LYS A 128 -9.92 19.42 -12.08
N ARG A 129 -10.46 19.65 -13.28
CA ARG A 129 -10.86 18.61 -14.23
C ARG A 129 -9.67 18.16 -15.08
N TYR A 130 -9.54 16.85 -15.23
CA TYR A 130 -8.53 16.20 -16.07
C TYR A 130 -9.18 15.23 -17.03
N PRO A 131 -8.77 15.17 -18.32
CA PRO A 131 -9.23 14.14 -19.25
C PRO A 131 -8.68 12.78 -18.81
N LEU A 132 -9.50 11.74 -18.97
CA LEU A 132 -9.11 10.35 -18.73
C LEU A 132 -8.61 9.70 -20.04
N ASP A 133 -7.47 9.04 -19.98
CA ASP A 133 -6.93 8.25 -21.09
C ASP A 133 -7.74 6.98 -21.34
N ASP A 134 -8.39 6.46 -20.31
CA ASP A 134 -9.27 5.30 -20.36
C ASP A 134 -10.47 5.55 -19.44
N CYS A 135 -11.67 5.39 -19.98
CA CYS A 135 -12.94 5.58 -19.25
C CYS A 135 -13.87 4.36 -19.41
N ASN A 136 -13.31 3.20 -19.81
CA ASN A 136 -14.05 1.95 -19.92
C ASN A 136 -14.06 1.19 -18.59
N PHE A 137 -15.08 1.44 -17.78
CA PHE A 137 -15.27 0.83 -16.45
C PHE A 137 -16.62 0.09 -16.38
N PRO A 138 -16.76 -1.05 -17.05
CA PRO A 138 -18.06 -1.73 -17.21
C PRO A 138 -18.65 -2.26 -15.90
N THR A 139 -17.85 -2.37 -14.85
CA THR A 139 -18.28 -2.88 -13.53
C THR A 139 -18.56 -1.78 -12.52
N ILE A 140 -18.36 -0.50 -12.85
CA ILE A 140 -18.66 0.61 -11.95
C ILE A 140 -20.15 0.98 -12.06
N ASP A 141 -20.87 0.85 -10.93
CA ASP A 141 -22.21 1.40 -10.79
C ASP A 141 -22.11 2.89 -10.45
N LYS A 142 -22.69 3.76 -11.28
CA LYS A 142 -22.67 5.22 -11.04
C LYS A 142 -23.36 5.65 -9.75
N ASN A 143 -24.29 4.85 -9.22
CA ASN A 143 -25.01 5.14 -7.97
C ASN A 143 -24.26 4.64 -6.73
N ASP A 144 -23.37 3.63 -6.90
CA ASP A 144 -22.54 3.08 -5.83
C ASP A 144 -21.19 2.64 -6.41
N PRO A 145 -20.29 3.62 -6.71
CA PRO A 145 -19.08 3.36 -7.49
C PRO A 145 -18.07 2.45 -6.79
N TYR A 146 -18.16 2.33 -5.47
CA TYR A 146 -17.26 1.51 -4.66
C TYR A 146 -17.80 0.12 -4.34
N LYS A 147 -19.02 -0.21 -4.78
CA LYS A 147 -19.58 -1.55 -4.64
C LYS A 147 -18.91 -2.52 -5.61
N LEU A 148 -18.51 -3.68 -5.11
CA LEU A 148 -18.08 -4.78 -5.98
C LEU A 148 -19.28 -5.33 -6.77
N SER A 149 -19.07 -5.67 -8.04
CA SER A 149 -20.03 -6.50 -8.77
C SER A 149 -19.98 -7.94 -8.27
N GLU A 150 -21.03 -8.73 -8.52
CA GLU A 150 -21.06 -10.15 -8.14
C GLU A 150 -19.85 -10.93 -8.67
N GLY A 151 -19.41 -10.63 -9.91
CA GLY A 151 -18.22 -11.25 -10.50
C GLY A 151 -16.93 -10.88 -9.76
N GLU A 152 -16.79 -9.63 -9.36
CA GLU A 152 -15.64 -9.14 -8.57
C GLU A 152 -15.62 -9.75 -7.16
N GLU A 153 -16.79 -9.89 -6.51
CA GLU A 153 -16.90 -10.57 -5.22
C GLU A 153 -16.44 -12.03 -5.30
N VAL A 154 -16.89 -12.77 -6.31
CA VAL A 154 -16.49 -14.16 -6.54
C VAL A 154 -14.98 -14.25 -6.77
N VAL A 155 -14.39 -13.36 -7.56
CA VAL A 155 -12.94 -13.30 -7.79
C VAL A 155 -12.20 -13.08 -6.49
N MET A 156 -12.60 -12.07 -5.70
CA MET A 156 -11.92 -11.73 -4.45
C MET A 156 -12.04 -12.82 -3.39
N GLN A 157 -13.18 -13.50 -3.29
CA GLN A 157 -13.34 -14.65 -2.42
C GLN A 157 -12.39 -15.81 -2.79
N LYS A 158 -12.26 -16.12 -4.08
CA LYS A 158 -11.34 -17.16 -4.55
C LYS A 158 -9.88 -16.79 -4.34
N LEU A 159 -9.50 -15.54 -4.60
CA LEU A 159 -8.16 -15.05 -4.28
C LEU A 159 -7.88 -15.14 -2.78
N ARG A 160 -8.82 -14.68 -1.94
CA ARG A 160 -8.70 -14.77 -0.48
C ARG A 160 -8.47 -16.20 -0.02
N ALA A 161 -9.26 -17.15 -0.52
CA ALA A 161 -9.08 -18.56 -0.19
C ALA A 161 -7.69 -19.07 -0.62
N SER A 162 -7.19 -18.66 -1.78
CA SER A 162 -5.88 -19.05 -2.30
C SER A 162 -4.74 -18.48 -1.43
N PHE A 163 -4.79 -17.21 -1.02
CA PHE A 163 -3.80 -16.60 -0.13
C PHE A 163 -3.79 -17.24 1.26
N LEU A 164 -4.97 -17.49 1.85
CA LEU A 164 -5.10 -18.16 3.14
C LEU A 164 -4.62 -19.61 3.10
N GLY A 165 -4.83 -20.32 1.98
CA GLY A 165 -4.43 -21.72 1.79
C GLY A 165 -2.98 -21.91 1.38
N SER A 166 -2.20 -20.87 1.11
CA SER A 166 -0.80 -21.00 0.70
C SER A 166 0.13 -21.29 1.89
N GLU A 167 0.42 -22.55 2.15
CA GLU A 167 1.29 -22.98 3.26
C GLU A 167 2.67 -22.31 3.22
N LYS A 168 3.24 -22.15 2.03
CA LYS A 168 4.56 -21.51 1.87
C LYS A 168 4.50 -20.04 2.25
N LEU A 169 3.45 -19.32 1.85
CA LEU A 169 3.25 -17.93 2.24
C LEU A 169 3.06 -17.82 3.76
N GLN A 170 2.20 -18.66 4.35
CA GLN A 170 1.95 -18.66 5.80
C GLN A 170 3.24 -18.92 6.60
N ARG A 171 4.11 -19.83 6.14
CA ARG A 171 5.42 -20.06 6.78
C ARG A 171 6.33 -18.84 6.71
N HIS A 172 6.39 -18.15 5.56
CA HIS A 172 7.18 -16.93 5.43
C HIS A 172 6.66 -15.80 6.34
N ILE A 173 5.35 -15.63 6.41
CA ILE A 173 4.75 -14.63 7.30
C ILE A 173 4.99 -14.96 8.78
N SER A 174 4.84 -16.23 9.16
CA SER A 174 5.18 -16.69 10.52
C SER A 174 6.64 -16.38 10.89
N PHE A 175 7.56 -16.54 9.93
CA PHE A 175 8.96 -16.18 10.13
C PHE A 175 9.15 -14.65 10.31
N LEU A 176 8.47 -13.83 9.50
CA LEU A 176 8.49 -12.37 9.65
C LEU A 176 7.99 -11.95 11.05
N PHE A 177 6.92 -12.57 11.56
CA PHE A 177 6.42 -12.28 12.91
C PHE A 177 7.36 -12.76 14.02
N ALA A 178 8.00 -13.91 13.84
CA ALA A 178 8.91 -14.47 14.85
C ALA A 178 10.25 -13.73 14.94
N ARG A 179 10.68 -13.08 13.88
CA ARG A 179 12.02 -12.48 13.73
C ARG A 179 12.03 -11.03 13.32
N GLY A 180 10.87 -10.41 13.13
CA GLY A 180 10.71 -9.04 12.67
C GLY A 180 9.81 -8.21 13.55
N SER A 181 9.91 -6.90 13.38
CA SER A 181 9.14 -5.86 14.06
C SER A 181 9.10 -4.58 13.23
N MET A 182 8.33 -3.60 13.67
CA MET A 182 8.27 -2.28 13.04
C MET A 182 9.59 -1.49 13.18
N TYR A 183 10.35 -1.73 14.25
CA TYR A 183 11.64 -1.10 14.51
C TYR A 183 12.56 -2.06 15.28
N LEU A 184 13.85 -1.77 15.30
CA LEU A 184 14.85 -2.58 16.02
C LEU A 184 15.96 -1.69 16.60
N PRO A 185 16.09 -1.54 17.92
CA PRO A 185 17.32 -1.04 18.54
C PRO A 185 18.41 -2.14 18.49
N CYS A 186 19.57 -1.81 17.95
CA CYS A 186 20.69 -2.76 17.84
C CYS A 186 22.03 -2.04 17.92
N ASN A 187 22.90 -2.45 18.84
CA ASN A 187 24.25 -1.88 19.04
C ASN A 187 24.26 -0.35 19.15
N GLY A 188 23.29 0.21 19.88
CA GLY A 188 23.15 1.66 20.01
C GLY A 188 22.50 2.37 18.83
N ASN A 189 22.17 1.66 17.74
CA ASN A 189 21.51 2.20 16.57
C ASN A 189 20.02 1.90 16.57
N LEU A 190 19.24 2.76 15.94
CA LEU A 190 17.81 2.58 15.69
C LEU A 190 17.56 2.25 14.22
N LEU A 191 16.96 1.11 13.96
CA LEU A 191 16.63 0.64 12.64
C LEU A 191 15.11 0.63 12.45
N TYR A 192 14.61 1.21 11.35
CA TYR A 192 13.24 1.10 10.88
C TYR A 192 13.17 1.29 9.36
N HIS A 193 12.02 1.01 8.74
CA HIS A 193 11.94 0.99 7.28
C HIS A 193 11.88 2.38 6.65
N GLY A 194 10.95 3.23 7.06
CA GLY A 194 10.63 4.48 6.37
C GLY A 194 10.99 5.73 7.17
N CYS A 195 10.11 6.16 8.05
CA CYS A 195 10.24 7.42 8.78
C CYS A 195 9.59 7.35 10.17
N VAL A 196 9.84 8.34 11.00
CA VAL A 196 9.02 8.66 12.16
C VAL A 196 8.11 9.83 11.76
N PRO A 197 6.78 9.73 11.90
CA PRO A 197 5.88 10.83 11.59
C PRO A 197 6.21 12.09 12.42
N LEU A 198 6.48 13.20 11.73
CA LEU A 198 6.82 14.49 12.32
C LEU A 198 5.91 15.58 11.76
N GLU A 199 5.66 16.58 12.58
CA GLU A 199 5.08 17.86 12.16
C GLU A 199 6.11 18.71 11.39
N GLU A 200 5.64 19.75 10.69
CA GLU A 200 6.49 20.68 9.94
C GLU A 200 7.56 21.39 10.76
N ASN A 201 7.38 21.49 12.09
CA ASN A 201 8.35 22.07 13.02
C ASN A 201 9.31 21.04 13.63
N GLY A 202 9.24 19.76 13.23
CA GLY A 202 10.08 18.67 13.73
C GLY A 202 9.62 18.02 15.03
N ALA A 203 8.48 18.41 15.58
CA ALA A 203 7.86 17.72 16.71
C ALA A 203 7.26 16.37 16.25
N PHE A 204 7.11 15.41 17.18
CA PHE A 204 6.42 14.16 16.88
C PHE A 204 4.95 14.45 16.51
N LYS A 205 4.49 13.84 15.41
CA LYS A 205 3.10 13.96 14.96
C LYS A 205 2.22 12.99 15.73
N GLU A 206 1.11 13.49 16.30
CA GLU A 206 0.08 12.65 16.89
C GLU A 206 -0.75 11.98 15.80
N VAL A 207 -0.84 10.66 15.85
CA VAL A 207 -1.58 9.85 14.86
C VAL A 207 -2.66 9.06 15.58
N GLN A 208 -3.89 9.18 15.10
CA GLN A 208 -5.02 8.43 15.65
C GLN A 208 -4.93 6.95 15.24
N VAL A 209 -5.06 6.05 16.23
CA VAL A 209 -5.14 4.60 16.03
C VAL A 209 -6.26 4.07 16.92
N GLY A 210 -7.41 3.76 16.32
CA GLY A 210 -8.63 3.48 17.07
C GLY A 210 -9.12 4.70 17.84
N ASP A 211 -9.39 4.55 19.13
CA ASP A 211 -9.96 5.60 19.98
C ASP A 211 -8.91 6.52 20.64
N ALA A 212 -7.63 6.36 20.34
CA ALA A 212 -6.56 7.13 20.97
C ALA A 212 -5.52 7.60 19.95
N THR A 213 -4.73 8.61 20.36
CA THR A 213 -3.61 9.12 19.57
C THR A 213 -2.28 8.62 20.12
N TYR A 214 -1.32 8.43 19.24
CA TYR A 214 0.01 7.94 19.57
C TYR A 214 1.06 8.67 18.73
N HIS A 215 2.26 8.81 19.26
CA HIS A 215 3.41 9.34 18.52
C HIS A 215 4.68 8.52 18.80
N GLY A 216 5.75 8.79 18.07
CA GLY A 216 7.06 8.21 18.29
C GLY A 216 7.03 6.69 18.47
N ARG A 217 7.71 6.18 19.47
CA ARG A 217 7.80 4.75 19.78
C ARG A 217 6.43 4.12 20.07
N ALA A 218 5.58 4.80 20.83
CA ALA A 218 4.25 4.29 21.18
C ALA A 218 3.37 4.06 19.93
N LEU A 219 3.51 4.90 18.90
CA LEU A 219 2.83 4.71 17.61
C LEU A 219 3.30 3.43 16.92
N PHE A 220 4.61 3.19 16.83
CA PHE A 220 5.15 1.97 16.21
C PHE A 220 4.66 0.71 16.94
N GLU A 221 4.71 0.71 18.29
CA GLU A 221 4.27 -0.42 19.10
C GLU A 221 2.77 -0.68 18.96
N LYS A 222 1.95 0.38 18.91
CA LYS A 222 0.50 0.23 18.74
C LYS A 222 0.13 -0.26 17.34
N LEU A 223 0.76 0.23 16.30
CA LEU A 223 0.54 -0.25 14.94
C LEU A 223 0.98 -1.71 14.78
N GLU A 224 2.13 -2.09 15.36
CA GLU A 224 2.59 -3.49 15.38
C GLU A 224 1.60 -4.41 16.12
N GLU A 225 1.06 -3.98 17.25
CA GLU A 225 0.02 -4.72 17.99
C GLU A 225 -1.19 -5.03 17.09
N TRP A 226 -1.69 -4.02 16.35
CA TRP A 226 -2.82 -4.21 15.44
C TRP A 226 -2.50 -5.09 14.24
N VAL A 227 -1.30 -4.97 13.67
CA VAL A 227 -0.83 -5.89 12.62
C VAL A 227 -0.86 -7.33 13.10
N ARG A 228 -0.37 -7.61 14.33
CA ARG A 228 -0.40 -8.95 14.93
C ARG A 228 -1.83 -9.41 15.19
N LYS A 229 -2.69 -8.57 15.72
CA LYS A 229 -4.12 -8.86 15.91
C LYS A 229 -4.83 -9.18 14.59
N GLY A 230 -4.59 -8.40 13.54
CA GLY A 230 -5.16 -8.62 12.21
C GLY A 230 -4.79 -9.96 11.57
N TYR A 231 -3.67 -10.53 11.97
CA TYR A 231 -3.24 -11.85 11.49
C TYR A 231 -3.69 -13.01 12.40
N TYR A 232 -3.52 -12.89 13.73
CA TYR A 232 -3.69 -14.01 14.65
C TYR A 232 -5.08 -14.15 15.27
N LEU A 233 -5.86 -13.06 15.36
CA LEU A 233 -7.20 -13.16 15.95
C LEU A 233 -8.17 -13.94 15.04
N PRO A 234 -9.21 -14.58 15.62
CA PRO A 234 -10.31 -15.14 14.85
C PRO A 234 -11.08 -14.04 14.12
N GLU A 235 -11.90 -14.41 13.15
CA GLU A 235 -12.78 -13.48 12.44
C GLU A 235 -13.60 -12.63 13.41
N GLY A 236 -13.63 -11.32 13.18
CA GLY A 236 -14.32 -10.34 14.03
C GLY A 236 -13.83 -8.92 13.77
N GLU A 237 -14.39 -7.97 14.53
CA GLU A 237 -14.11 -6.55 14.35
C GLU A 237 -12.64 -6.18 14.61
N GLU A 238 -12.05 -6.69 15.69
CA GLU A 238 -10.63 -6.43 15.99
C GLU A 238 -9.69 -6.96 14.91
N ARG A 239 -9.98 -8.18 14.39
CA ARG A 239 -9.20 -8.70 13.26
C ARG A 239 -9.33 -7.81 12.05
N ARG A 240 -10.54 -7.37 11.70
CA ARG A 240 -10.79 -6.47 10.57
C ARG A 240 -10.05 -5.15 10.75
N PHE A 241 -10.15 -4.53 11.92
CA PHE A 241 -9.42 -3.32 12.23
C PHE A 241 -7.89 -3.51 12.04
N GLY A 242 -7.34 -4.61 12.51
CA GLY A 242 -5.94 -4.95 12.30
C GLY A 242 -5.58 -5.14 10.82
N GLN A 243 -6.46 -5.75 10.02
CA GLN A 243 -6.29 -5.89 8.57
C GLN A 243 -6.36 -4.53 7.86
N ASP A 244 -7.28 -3.66 8.25
CA ASP A 244 -7.40 -2.30 7.73
C ASP A 244 -6.19 -1.43 8.15
N THR A 245 -5.63 -1.65 9.36
CA THR A 245 -4.36 -1.05 9.81
C THR A 245 -3.17 -1.46 8.92
N MET A 246 -3.11 -2.69 8.41
CA MET A 246 -2.07 -3.11 7.47
C MET A 246 -2.15 -2.32 6.15
N TRP A 247 -3.36 -2.06 5.65
CA TRP A 247 -3.53 -1.21 4.49
C TRP A 247 -3.21 0.27 4.78
N PHE A 248 -3.58 0.78 5.97
CA PHE A 248 -3.14 2.11 6.44
C PHE A 248 -1.61 2.22 6.39
N LEU A 249 -0.90 1.25 6.93
CA LEU A 249 0.57 1.22 6.92
C LEU A 249 1.16 1.19 5.51
N TRP A 250 0.44 0.62 4.55
CA TRP A 250 0.83 0.61 3.14
C TRP A 250 0.70 1.97 2.47
N ALA A 251 -0.38 2.74 2.73
CA ALA A 251 -0.82 3.81 1.85
C ALA A 251 -0.98 5.20 2.51
N ASN A 252 -1.04 5.28 3.86
CA ASN A 252 -1.36 6.53 4.55
C ASN A 252 -0.11 7.41 4.74
N GLU A 253 -0.30 8.73 4.65
CA GLU A 253 0.75 9.74 4.85
C GLU A 253 1.39 9.70 6.25
N ASN A 254 0.61 9.29 7.27
CA ASN A 254 1.05 9.17 8.66
C ASN A 254 1.67 7.80 8.97
N SER A 255 1.83 6.95 7.96
CA SER A 255 2.45 5.64 8.12
C SER A 255 3.97 5.76 8.31
N PRO A 256 4.53 5.13 9.37
CA PRO A 256 5.98 5.02 9.52
C PRO A 256 6.68 4.27 8.38
N LEU A 257 5.93 3.54 7.57
CA LEU A 257 6.48 2.71 6.50
C LEU A 257 6.39 3.36 5.12
N TYR A 258 5.67 4.49 4.97
CA TYR A 258 5.43 5.10 3.68
C TYR A 258 6.24 6.38 3.43
N GLY A 259 6.22 7.34 4.35
CA GLY A 259 7.09 8.53 4.32
C GLY A 259 6.83 9.57 3.23
N LYS A 260 5.62 9.62 2.66
CA LYS A 260 5.17 10.64 1.71
C LYS A 260 3.81 11.19 2.11
N GLU A 261 3.50 12.42 1.65
CA GLU A 261 2.27 13.12 2.00
C GLU A 261 1.01 12.51 1.37
N ARG A 262 1.14 11.82 0.25
CA ARG A 262 0.04 11.09 -0.39
C ARG A 262 0.54 9.96 -1.28
N MET A 263 -0.29 8.96 -1.50
CA MET A 263 -0.06 7.92 -2.50
C MET A 263 -1.02 8.13 -3.67
N THR A 264 -0.49 8.30 -4.87
CA THR A 264 -1.27 8.42 -6.09
C THR A 264 -1.23 7.12 -6.86
N THR A 265 -2.40 6.60 -7.22
CA THR A 265 -2.51 5.34 -7.96
C THR A 265 -3.44 5.51 -9.17
N PHE A 266 -4.68 5.94 -8.97
CA PHE A 266 -5.63 6.19 -10.03
C PHE A 266 -5.09 7.20 -11.06
N GLU A 267 -4.56 8.30 -10.58
CA GLU A 267 -4.02 9.39 -11.37
C GLU A 267 -2.93 8.91 -12.35
N ARG A 268 -2.03 8.05 -11.84
CA ARG A 268 -0.91 7.51 -12.64
C ARG A 268 -1.33 6.55 -13.75
N TYR A 269 -2.51 5.96 -13.64
CA TYR A 269 -3.05 5.09 -14.70
C TYR A 269 -3.80 5.90 -15.76
N PHE A 270 -4.59 6.87 -15.32
CA PHE A 270 -5.64 7.43 -16.17
C PHE A 270 -5.42 8.89 -16.58
N VAL A 271 -4.47 9.61 -15.96
CA VAL A 271 -4.24 11.03 -16.24
C VAL A 271 -2.81 11.26 -16.73
N LYS A 272 -2.66 11.96 -17.86
CA LYS A 272 -1.33 12.29 -18.41
C LYS A 272 -0.61 13.43 -17.71
N ASP A 273 -1.37 14.37 -17.10
CA ASP A 273 -0.81 15.54 -16.45
C ASP A 273 -0.08 15.16 -15.14
N PRO A 274 1.27 15.24 -15.09
CA PRO A 274 2.03 14.82 -13.92
C PRO A 274 1.80 15.69 -12.68
N SER A 275 1.20 16.86 -12.84
CA SER A 275 0.91 17.75 -11.71
C SER A 275 -0.08 17.15 -10.71
N CYS A 276 -0.98 16.26 -11.16
CA CYS A 276 -1.99 15.64 -10.30
C CYS A 276 -1.48 14.44 -9.49
N TYR A 277 -0.27 13.91 -9.79
CA TYR A 277 0.31 12.76 -9.10
C TYR A 277 1.70 13.01 -8.51
N TYR A 278 2.02 14.27 -8.23
CA TYR A 278 3.20 14.60 -7.44
C TYR A 278 3.02 14.14 -5.98
N GLU A 279 4.00 13.42 -5.46
CA GLU A 279 4.04 12.89 -4.09
C GLU A 279 5.22 13.52 -3.35
N ALA A 280 4.95 14.53 -2.52
CA ALA A 280 5.98 15.13 -1.69
C ALA A 280 6.45 14.17 -0.59
N LYS A 281 7.70 14.33 -0.17
CA LYS A 281 8.23 13.62 0.98
C LYS A 281 7.65 14.21 2.26
N SER A 282 7.40 13.36 3.28
CA SER A 282 6.95 13.80 4.59
C SER A 282 7.95 14.72 5.28
N ALA A 283 7.50 15.47 6.28
CA ALA A 283 8.31 16.40 7.05
C ALA A 283 9.59 15.77 7.64
N TYR A 284 9.56 14.47 7.98
CA TYR A 284 10.73 13.73 8.47
C TYR A 284 11.98 13.94 7.62
N TYR A 285 11.85 13.93 6.30
CA TYR A 285 13.00 14.04 5.38
C TYR A 285 13.62 15.44 5.33
N LYS A 286 13.00 16.45 5.96
CA LYS A 286 13.58 17.79 6.15
C LYS A 286 14.58 17.84 7.31
N TYR A 287 14.55 16.82 8.19
CA TYR A 287 15.29 16.81 9.46
C TYR A 287 16.38 15.75 9.53
N LEU A 288 16.77 15.14 8.41
CA LEU A 288 17.81 14.09 8.38
C LEU A 288 19.18 14.56 8.90
N ASP A 289 19.48 15.86 8.75
CA ASP A 289 20.73 16.48 9.21
C ASP A 289 20.50 17.39 10.44
N ASN A 290 19.40 17.22 11.17
CA ASN A 290 19.09 18.06 12.34
C ASN A 290 19.37 17.31 13.65
N ASP A 291 20.50 17.62 14.27
CA ASP A 291 20.96 16.95 15.52
C ASP A 291 19.92 16.94 16.63
N LYS A 292 19.13 18.00 16.79
CA LYS A 292 18.12 18.08 17.85
C LYS A 292 16.98 17.08 17.62
N VAL A 293 16.50 17.00 16.38
CA VAL A 293 15.41 16.09 16.02
C VAL A 293 15.90 14.65 16.05
N ILE A 294 17.08 14.36 15.51
CA ILE A 294 17.69 13.03 15.56
C ILE A 294 17.91 12.57 17.00
N THR A 295 18.46 13.45 17.86
CA THR A 295 18.63 13.15 19.29
C THR A 295 17.28 12.86 19.96
N ALA A 296 16.24 13.64 19.66
CA ALA A 296 14.90 13.42 20.21
C ALA A 296 14.33 12.06 19.79
N ILE A 297 14.47 11.69 18.51
CA ILE A 297 14.01 10.38 18.01
C ILE A 297 14.76 9.25 18.71
N LEU A 298 16.09 9.29 18.79
CA LEU A 298 16.87 8.24 19.45
C LEU A 298 16.46 8.08 20.93
N ASN A 299 16.31 9.20 21.66
CA ASN A 299 15.87 9.17 23.06
C ASN A 299 14.45 8.60 23.23
N GLU A 300 13.53 8.93 22.32
CA GLU A 300 12.15 8.42 22.31
C GLU A 300 12.13 6.89 22.20
N PHE A 301 13.04 6.32 21.42
CA PHE A 301 13.17 4.87 21.26
C PHE A 301 14.09 4.23 22.33
N GLY A 302 14.47 4.97 23.37
CA GLY A 302 15.23 4.44 24.51
C GLY A 302 16.73 4.30 24.27
N LEU A 303 17.29 5.01 23.29
CA LEU A 303 18.70 5.07 22.99
C LEU A 303 19.33 6.37 23.51
N ASP A 304 20.63 6.39 23.72
CA ASP A 304 21.35 7.63 24.04
C ASP A 304 21.61 8.45 22.76
N GLY A 305 20.70 9.39 22.46
CA GLY A 305 20.82 10.25 21.28
C GLY A 305 22.00 11.21 21.28
N LYS A 306 22.79 11.30 22.40
CA LYS A 306 24.02 12.07 22.46
C LYS A 306 25.28 11.23 22.25
N SER A 307 25.13 9.91 22.18
CA SER A 307 26.25 9.01 21.88
C SER A 307 26.75 9.24 20.46
N PRO A 308 28.06 9.46 20.25
CA PRO A 308 28.62 9.66 18.92
C PRO A 308 28.58 8.40 18.03
N SER A 309 28.22 7.25 18.61
CA SER A 309 28.06 5.99 17.90
C SER A 309 26.58 5.62 17.66
N ALA A 310 25.63 6.45 18.09
CA ALA A 310 24.22 6.20 17.85
C ALA A 310 23.78 6.76 16.49
N HIS A 311 23.13 5.92 15.67
CA HIS A 311 22.67 6.30 14.36
C HIS A 311 21.24 5.83 14.14
N ILE A 312 20.52 6.53 13.27
CA ILE A 312 19.28 6.05 12.66
C ILE A 312 19.62 5.44 11.33
N ILE A 313 19.17 4.20 11.11
CA ILE A 313 19.37 3.46 9.86
C ILE A 313 17.99 3.15 9.30
N ASN A 314 17.63 3.81 8.22
CA ASN A 314 16.35 3.61 7.53
C ASN A 314 16.55 3.51 6.01
N GLY A 315 15.49 3.02 5.31
CA GLY A 315 15.48 2.81 3.87
C GLY A 315 14.28 3.50 3.22
N HIS A 316 13.50 2.75 2.45
CA HIS A 316 12.31 3.13 1.70
C HIS A 316 12.55 4.16 0.59
N MET A 317 13.15 5.29 0.90
CA MET A 317 13.47 6.33 -0.11
C MET A 317 14.86 6.07 -0.70
N PRO A 318 14.99 5.91 -2.04
CA PRO A 318 16.29 5.71 -2.68
C PRO A 318 17.24 6.88 -2.38
N VAL A 319 18.47 6.55 -2.02
CA VAL A 319 19.54 7.53 -1.89
C VAL A 319 20.09 7.83 -3.30
N HIS A 320 20.12 9.10 -3.67
CA HIS A 320 20.79 9.54 -4.88
C HIS A 320 22.21 10.00 -4.51
N LEU A 321 23.21 9.37 -5.11
CA LEU A 321 24.59 9.88 -5.03
C LEU A 321 24.63 11.29 -5.65
N LYS A 322 25.07 12.27 -4.87
CA LYS A 322 25.39 13.58 -5.43
C LYS A 322 26.62 13.42 -6.31
N SER A 323 26.63 14.07 -7.47
CA SER A 323 27.79 14.03 -8.37
C SER A 323 29.04 14.53 -7.64
N GLY A 324 30.03 13.66 -7.42
CA GLY A 324 31.30 13.96 -6.73
C GLY A 324 31.47 13.29 -5.36
N GLU A 325 30.50 12.52 -4.87
CA GLU A 325 30.67 11.65 -3.70
C GLU A 325 31.03 10.23 -4.17
N THR A 326 32.18 9.73 -3.72
CA THR A 326 32.65 8.35 -3.94
C THR A 326 32.28 7.48 -2.74
#